data_537b2b3b53bd8f14752878f8599ba01e
#
_entry.id   537b2b3b53bd8f14752878f8599ba01e
#
_cell.length_a   1.000
_cell.length_b   1.000
_cell.length_c   1.000
_cell.angle_alpha   90.00
_cell.angle_beta   90.00
_cell.angle_gamma   90.00
#
_symmetry.space_group_name_H-M   'P 1'
#
loop_
_entity.id
_entity.type
_entity.pdbx_description
1 polymer ?
#
loop_
_entity_poly.entity_id
_entity_poly.type
_entity_poly.pdbx_seq_one_letter_code
_entity_poly.pdbx_strand_id
1 'polypeptide(L)'
;GSETVIPPIKGLSDTDYWTSREALDSKELPKELAIIGGGVIGIEFASFFTSMGVKVKVIEMMPEILGAMDKEASVMLRSEYAKKGVEFHLNTKVTEVNPKEVIVEKDGKTNAISADKILVSVGRRAITKNLGLESLSIETDRRGVRVNEYMQTSHPHVYAAGDITGFSQLAHTAYREGEVAVNHILGLSLIHI
;
A
#
# COMPACT_ATOMS: atom_id res chain seq x y z
N GLY A 1 -6.64 5.60 -10.90
CA GLY A 1 -5.84 5.86 -9.72
C GLY A 1 -6.25 5.04 -8.51
N SER A 2 -5.52 5.16 -7.43
CA SER A 2 -5.77 4.48 -6.17
C SER A 2 -5.62 5.42 -4.97
N GLU A 3 -6.17 5.02 -3.84
CA GLU A 3 -6.02 5.71 -2.55
C GLU A 3 -5.51 4.75 -1.48
N THR A 4 -4.87 5.31 -0.44
CA THR A 4 -4.43 4.52 0.72
C THR A 4 -5.63 3.95 1.45
N VAL A 5 -5.56 2.67 1.81
CA VAL A 5 -6.55 2.05 2.69
C VAL A 5 -6.29 2.50 4.12
N ILE A 6 -7.30 3.12 4.74
CA ILE A 6 -7.27 3.45 6.15
C ILE A 6 -8.09 2.40 6.89
N PRO A 7 -7.43 1.56 7.71
CA PRO A 7 -8.12 0.51 8.44
C PRO A 7 -8.97 1.10 9.59
N PRO A 8 -10.08 0.46 9.96
CA PRO A 8 -10.93 0.93 11.06
C PRO A 8 -10.34 0.54 12.41
N ILE A 9 -9.18 1.09 12.74
CA ILE A 9 -8.51 0.89 14.03
C ILE A 9 -9.01 1.94 15.02
N LYS A 10 -9.36 1.51 16.23
CA LYS A 10 -9.81 2.38 17.31
C LYS A 10 -8.76 3.47 17.59
N GLY A 11 -9.18 4.73 17.68
CA GLY A 11 -8.35 5.90 17.97
C GLY A 11 -7.53 6.42 16.78
N LEU A 12 -7.45 5.70 15.66
CA LEU A 12 -6.66 6.12 14.51
C LEU A 12 -7.16 7.44 13.92
N SER A 13 -8.49 7.62 13.79
CA SER A 13 -9.10 8.86 13.28
C SER A 13 -8.83 10.09 14.14
N ASP A 14 -8.53 9.89 15.42
CA ASP A 14 -8.30 10.95 16.41
C ASP A 14 -6.81 11.25 16.61
N THR A 15 -5.95 10.59 15.80
CA THR A 15 -4.50 10.68 15.86
C THR A 15 -3.96 11.35 14.60
N ASP A 16 -2.92 12.16 14.75
CA ASP A 16 -2.18 12.74 13.63
C ASP A 16 -1.23 11.68 13.01
N TYR A 17 -1.81 10.74 12.27
CA TYR A 17 -1.05 9.70 11.55
C TYR A 17 -0.65 10.17 10.15
N TRP A 18 0.36 9.55 9.62
CA TRP A 18 0.80 9.70 8.24
C TRP A 18 0.28 8.57 7.34
N THR A 19 -0.03 8.89 6.12
CA THR A 19 0.06 7.99 4.97
C THR A 19 1.38 8.23 4.24
N SER A 20 1.58 7.59 3.10
CA SER A 20 2.76 7.85 2.26
C SER A 20 2.84 9.33 1.82
N ARG A 21 1.70 10.02 1.68
CA ARG A 21 1.66 11.43 1.29
C ARG A 21 2.26 12.32 2.39
N GLU A 22 1.74 12.24 3.60
CA GLU A 22 2.20 13.05 4.73
C GLU A 22 3.66 12.74 5.08
N ALA A 23 4.05 11.46 4.95
CA ALA A 23 5.44 11.05 5.19
C ALA A 23 6.42 11.69 4.19
N LEU A 24 6.03 11.82 2.90
CA LEU A 24 6.84 12.48 1.87
C LEU A 24 6.87 14.02 2.03
N ASP A 25 5.79 14.61 2.52
CA ASP A 25 5.66 16.06 2.71
C ASP A 25 6.25 16.54 4.05
N SER A 26 6.62 15.63 4.95
CA SER A 26 7.11 15.96 6.28
C SER A 26 8.39 16.79 6.24
N LYS A 27 8.43 17.84 7.08
CA LYS A 27 9.59 18.73 7.24
C LYS A 27 10.46 18.37 8.44
N GLU A 28 9.98 17.47 9.29
CA GLU A 28 10.65 17.08 10.52
C GLU A 28 10.73 15.55 10.63
N LEU A 29 11.82 15.07 11.20
CA LEU A 29 12.00 13.65 11.47
C LEU A 29 11.49 13.32 12.86
N PRO A 30 10.62 12.31 13.04
CA PRO A 30 10.27 11.80 14.36
C PRO A 30 11.48 11.09 14.99
N LYS A 31 11.51 10.98 16.30
CA LYS A 31 12.54 10.15 16.96
C LYS A 31 12.21 8.67 16.82
N GLU A 32 10.93 8.33 16.95
CA GLU A 32 10.42 6.96 16.83
C GLU A 32 9.22 6.92 15.87
N LEU A 33 9.27 6.04 14.88
CA LEU A 33 8.22 5.84 13.88
C LEU A 33 7.67 4.41 13.99
N ALA A 34 6.36 4.29 14.22
CA ALA A 34 5.66 3.02 14.06
C ALA A 34 5.03 2.95 12.67
N ILE A 35 5.34 1.92 11.91
CA ILE A 35 4.79 1.65 10.58
C ILE A 35 3.78 0.51 10.70
N ILE A 36 2.52 0.78 10.42
CA ILE A 36 1.45 -0.22 10.37
C ILE A 36 1.35 -0.76 8.96
N GLY A 37 1.81 -2.00 8.75
CA GLY A 37 1.88 -2.69 7.48
C GLY A 37 3.31 -2.87 6.96
N GLY A 38 3.71 -4.13 6.78
CA GLY A 38 5.01 -4.57 6.25
C GLY A 38 5.02 -4.82 4.74
N GLY A 39 4.11 -4.19 4.00
CA GLY A 39 4.10 -4.22 2.53
C GLY A 39 5.20 -3.34 1.92
N VAL A 40 5.24 -3.27 0.58
CA VAL A 40 6.30 -2.56 -0.18
C VAL A 40 6.48 -1.12 0.32
N ILE A 41 5.39 -0.35 0.40
CA ILE A 41 5.43 1.05 0.84
C ILE A 41 5.99 1.16 2.27
N GLY A 42 5.51 0.33 3.21
CA GLY A 42 5.99 0.35 4.60
C GLY A 42 7.47 0.03 4.71
N ILE A 43 7.96 -0.92 3.94
CA ILE A 43 9.37 -1.34 3.94
C ILE A 43 10.28 -0.30 3.27
N GLU A 44 9.83 0.38 2.22
CA GLU A 44 10.55 1.51 1.62
C GLU A 44 10.72 2.65 2.62
N PHE A 45 9.64 3.04 3.32
CA PHE A 45 9.73 4.04 4.38
C PHE A 45 10.56 3.58 5.58
N ALA A 46 10.50 2.30 5.96
CA ALA A 46 11.35 1.76 7.00
C ALA A 46 12.84 1.93 6.65
N SER A 47 13.21 1.63 5.40
CA SER A 47 14.57 1.85 4.89
C SER A 47 14.98 3.31 4.94
N PHE A 48 14.13 4.19 4.43
CA PHE A 48 14.39 5.64 4.36
C PHE A 48 14.58 6.23 5.76
N PHE A 49 13.61 6.07 6.64
CA PHE A 49 13.65 6.69 7.96
C PHE A 49 14.76 6.10 8.85
N THR A 50 15.03 4.80 8.76
CA THR A 50 16.16 4.20 9.48
C THR A 50 17.49 4.78 9.00
N SER A 51 17.65 5.00 7.70
CA SER A 51 18.86 5.62 7.15
C SER A 51 19.04 7.08 7.60
N MET A 52 17.95 7.74 7.99
CA MET A 52 17.95 9.09 8.57
C MET A 52 18.10 9.11 10.09
N GLY A 53 18.35 7.96 10.72
CA GLY A 53 18.57 7.83 12.17
C GLY A 53 17.30 7.74 13.02
N VAL A 54 16.13 7.57 12.41
CA VAL A 54 14.87 7.36 13.11
C VAL A 54 14.80 5.92 13.63
N LYS A 55 14.33 5.72 14.86
CA LYS A 55 14.00 4.37 15.36
C LYS A 55 12.70 3.90 14.73
N VAL A 56 12.78 2.88 13.90
CA VAL A 56 11.64 2.36 13.12
C VAL A 56 11.16 1.03 13.67
N LYS A 57 9.85 0.92 13.88
CA LYS A 57 9.15 -0.29 14.31
C LYS A 57 8.09 -0.63 13.26
N VAL A 58 8.22 -1.77 12.60
CA VAL A 58 7.27 -2.27 11.60
C VAL A 58 6.34 -3.29 12.25
N ILE A 59 5.03 -3.04 12.19
CA ILE A 59 4.00 -3.90 12.77
C ILE A 59 3.25 -4.56 11.61
N GLU A 60 3.36 -5.89 11.51
CA GLU A 60 2.78 -6.67 10.43
C GLU A 60 1.93 -7.82 10.99
N MET A 61 0.69 -7.91 10.51
CA MET A 61 -0.25 -8.95 10.93
C MET A 61 0.11 -10.33 10.35
N MET A 62 0.77 -10.34 9.21
CA MET A 62 1.22 -11.55 8.54
C MET A 62 2.50 -12.12 9.17
N PRO A 63 2.81 -13.40 8.92
CA PRO A 63 4.03 -14.02 9.45
C PRO A 63 5.33 -13.54 8.81
N GLU A 64 5.25 -12.79 7.70
CA GLU A 64 6.42 -12.21 7.03
C GLU A 64 6.04 -10.89 6.33
N ILE A 65 7.03 -10.01 6.14
CA ILE A 65 6.90 -8.80 5.34
C ILE A 65 6.77 -9.14 3.86
N LEU A 66 6.27 -8.20 3.05
CA LEU A 66 6.19 -8.33 1.58
C LEU A 66 5.46 -9.61 1.14
N GLY A 67 4.33 -9.93 1.75
CA GLY A 67 3.62 -11.21 1.59
C GLY A 67 3.25 -11.63 0.16
N ALA A 68 3.34 -10.72 -0.82
CA ALA A 68 3.14 -11.00 -2.25
C ALA A 68 4.45 -11.34 -2.99
N MET A 69 5.60 -11.23 -2.30
CA MET A 69 6.93 -11.46 -2.88
C MET A 69 7.45 -12.85 -2.53
N ASP A 70 8.58 -13.22 -3.14
CA ASP A 70 9.29 -14.45 -2.78
C ASP A 70 9.67 -14.44 -1.29
N LYS A 71 9.40 -15.56 -0.62
CA LYS A 71 9.58 -15.66 0.83
C LYS A 71 11.06 -15.58 1.25
N GLU A 72 11.96 -16.16 0.49
CA GLU A 72 13.39 -16.13 0.82
C GLU A 72 13.94 -14.70 0.69
N ALA A 73 13.53 -13.99 -0.35
CA ALA A 73 13.87 -12.57 -0.54
C ALA A 73 13.31 -11.71 0.60
N SER A 74 12.07 -11.95 1.03
CA SER A 74 11.45 -11.22 2.14
C SER A 74 12.19 -11.43 3.45
N VAL A 75 12.52 -12.68 3.79
CA VAL A 75 13.28 -13.04 4.99
C VAL A 75 14.68 -12.41 4.97
N MET A 76 15.37 -12.46 3.81
CA MET A 76 16.68 -11.85 3.65
C MET A 76 16.63 -10.33 3.86
N LEU A 77 15.70 -9.66 3.21
CA LEU A 77 15.55 -8.21 3.34
C LEU A 77 15.22 -7.79 4.78
N ARG A 78 14.29 -8.49 5.44
CA ARG A 78 13.96 -8.24 6.84
C ARG A 78 15.19 -8.42 7.75
N SER A 79 15.98 -9.47 7.52
CA SER A 79 17.22 -9.72 8.28
C SER A 79 18.22 -8.57 8.12
N GLU A 80 18.40 -8.07 6.89
CA GLU A 80 19.31 -6.94 6.65
C GLU A 80 18.82 -5.64 7.30
N TYR A 81 17.49 -5.38 7.29
CA TYR A 81 16.95 -4.20 7.92
C TYR A 81 16.97 -4.31 9.46
N ALA A 82 16.78 -5.50 10.02
CA ALA A 82 16.93 -5.73 11.45
C ALA A 82 18.37 -5.44 11.92
N LYS A 83 19.40 -5.82 11.15
CA LYS A 83 20.81 -5.46 11.41
C LYS A 83 21.04 -3.95 11.41
N LYS A 84 20.23 -3.19 10.65
CA LYS A 84 20.27 -1.73 10.61
C LYS A 84 19.45 -1.07 11.72
N GLY A 85 18.82 -1.85 12.59
CA GLY A 85 18.06 -1.35 13.74
C GLY A 85 16.56 -1.22 13.55
N VAL A 86 16.00 -1.73 12.43
CA VAL A 86 14.53 -1.82 12.30
C VAL A 86 14.00 -2.94 13.18
N GLU A 87 13.03 -2.63 14.04
CA GLU A 87 12.30 -3.62 14.84
C GLU A 87 11.10 -4.15 14.04
N PHE A 88 10.95 -5.48 13.96
CA PHE A 88 9.83 -6.12 13.27
C PHE A 88 8.93 -6.86 14.25
N HIS A 89 7.65 -6.49 14.27
CA HIS A 89 6.59 -7.14 15.05
C HIS A 89 5.69 -7.91 14.08
N LEU A 90 6.07 -9.15 13.75
CA LEU A 90 5.32 -10.05 12.87
C LEU A 90 4.24 -10.82 13.64
N ASN A 91 3.21 -11.34 12.94
CA ASN A 91 2.04 -11.96 13.54
C ASN A 91 1.38 -11.06 14.59
N THR A 92 1.41 -9.74 14.37
CA THR A 92 1.03 -8.75 15.36
C THR A 92 -0.05 -7.85 14.79
N LYS A 93 -1.23 -7.86 15.40
CA LYS A 93 -2.39 -7.06 14.99
C LYS A 93 -2.43 -5.77 15.79
N VAL A 94 -2.59 -4.65 15.11
CA VAL A 94 -2.89 -3.37 15.77
C VAL A 94 -4.37 -3.35 16.13
N THR A 95 -4.69 -3.08 17.40
CA THR A 95 -6.05 -3.04 17.93
C THR A 95 -6.52 -1.63 18.29
N GLU A 96 -5.57 -0.77 18.70
CA GLU A 96 -5.87 0.63 19.04
C GLU A 96 -4.63 1.51 18.78
N VAL A 97 -4.88 2.77 18.49
CA VAL A 97 -3.84 3.79 18.30
C VAL A 97 -4.11 4.95 19.25
N ASN A 98 -3.08 5.37 19.94
CA ASN A 98 -3.05 6.56 20.80
C ASN A 98 -1.98 7.55 20.30
N PRO A 99 -1.95 8.82 20.72
CA PRO A 99 -1.03 9.82 20.17
C PRO A 99 0.47 9.51 20.24
N LYS A 100 0.89 8.61 21.15
CA LYS A 100 2.31 8.27 21.37
C LYS A 100 2.58 6.76 21.44
N GLU A 101 1.58 5.94 21.15
CA GLU A 101 1.71 4.50 21.21
C GLU A 101 0.70 3.79 20.32
N VAL A 102 1.06 2.59 19.92
CA VAL A 102 0.21 1.65 19.18
C VAL A 102 -0.04 0.44 20.08
N ILE A 103 -1.29 0.13 20.33
CA ILE A 103 -1.67 -1.06 21.10
C ILE A 103 -1.79 -2.23 20.13
N VAL A 104 -1.09 -3.28 20.43
CA VAL A 104 -0.98 -4.48 19.58
C VAL A 104 -1.39 -5.73 20.32
N GLU A 105 -1.90 -6.70 19.58
CA GLU A 105 -2.21 -8.04 20.06
C GLU A 105 -1.35 -9.07 19.30
N LYS A 106 -0.70 -9.93 20.06
CA LYS A 106 0.04 -11.09 19.56
C LYS A 106 -0.16 -12.27 20.50
N ASP A 107 -0.54 -13.42 19.97
CA ASP A 107 -0.78 -14.67 20.73
C ASP A 107 -1.71 -14.47 21.93
N GLY A 108 -2.78 -13.65 21.75
CA GLY A 108 -3.75 -13.31 22.79
C GLY A 108 -3.23 -12.37 23.89
N LYS A 109 -2.02 -11.83 23.75
CA LYS A 109 -1.43 -10.88 24.70
C LYS A 109 -1.44 -9.48 24.07
N THR A 110 -1.84 -8.49 24.87
CA THR A 110 -1.84 -7.09 24.49
C THR A 110 -0.57 -6.40 24.99
N ASN A 111 0.08 -5.63 24.12
CA ASN A 111 1.27 -4.85 24.43
C ASN A 111 1.13 -3.44 23.83
N ALA A 112 1.88 -2.47 24.36
CA ALA A 112 2.00 -1.14 23.80
C ALA A 112 3.38 -0.97 23.13
N ILE A 113 3.38 -0.36 21.93
CA ILE A 113 4.58 0.00 21.17
C ILE A 113 4.62 1.53 21.11
N SER A 114 5.66 2.15 21.70
CA SER A 114 5.84 3.60 21.67
C SER A 114 6.16 4.10 20.27
N ALA A 115 5.66 5.28 19.91
CA ALA A 115 5.99 5.99 18.68
C ALA A 115 5.65 7.48 18.81
N ASP A 116 6.51 8.34 18.28
CA ASP A 116 6.21 9.78 18.14
C ASP A 116 5.30 10.05 16.95
N LYS A 117 5.40 9.20 15.93
CA LYS A 117 4.59 9.28 14.71
C LYS A 117 4.20 7.87 14.23
N ILE A 118 3.06 7.80 13.60
CA ILE A 118 2.50 6.55 13.08
C ILE A 118 2.32 6.69 11.57
N LEU A 119 2.82 5.72 10.79
CA LEU A 119 2.62 5.64 9.35
C LEU A 119 1.70 4.45 9.04
N VAL A 120 0.62 4.71 8.33
CA VAL A 120 -0.33 3.68 7.87
C VAL A 120 -0.01 3.29 6.42
N SER A 121 0.34 2.03 6.20
CA SER A 121 0.74 1.49 4.90
C SER A 121 0.21 0.07 4.65
N VAL A 122 -1.07 -0.18 4.98
CA VAL A 122 -1.73 -1.48 4.88
C VAL A 122 -2.25 -1.82 3.47
N GLY A 123 -1.92 -1.01 2.48
CA GLY A 123 -2.26 -1.22 1.07
C GLY A 123 -3.01 -0.05 0.46
N ARG A 124 -3.38 -0.23 -0.81
CA ARG A 124 -4.10 0.74 -1.62
C ARG A 124 -5.32 0.08 -2.26
N ARG A 125 -6.35 0.86 -2.58
CA ARG A 125 -7.51 0.41 -3.34
C ARG A 125 -7.78 1.33 -4.52
N ALA A 126 -8.32 0.79 -5.60
CA ALA A 126 -8.73 1.56 -6.76
C ALA A 126 -9.82 2.58 -6.37
N ILE A 127 -9.72 3.78 -6.95
CA ILE A 127 -10.75 4.81 -6.84
C ILE A 127 -11.75 4.60 -7.97
N THR A 128 -12.91 4.03 -7.66
CA THR A 128 -13.99 3.79 -8.63
C THR A 128 -15.23 4.65 -8.37
N LYS A 129 -15.31 5.29 -7.21
CA LYS A 129 -16.47 6.09 -6.81
C LYS A 129 -16.45 7.48 -7.47
N ASN A 130 -17.65 8.01 -7.75
CA ASN A 130 -17.86 9.37 -8.30
C ASN A 130 -17.22 9.61 -9.68
N LEU A 131 -17.02 8.56 -10.47
CA LEU A 131 -16.51 8.65 -11.83
C LEU A 131 -17.61 8.52 -12.90
N GLY A 132 -18.87 8.33 -12.49
CA GLY A 132 -19.98 8.13 -13.42
C GLY A 132 -19.98 6.76 -14.12
N LEU A 133 -19.26 5.77 -13.58
CA LEU A 133 -19.15 4.44 -14.18
C LEU A 133 -20.49 3.74 -14.31
N GLU A 134 -21.36 3.96 -13.32
CA GLU A 134 -22.70 3.39 -13.26
C GLU A 134 -23.59 3.90 -14.40
N SER A 135 -23.44 5.18 -14.80
CA SER A 135 -24.22 5.78 -15.91
C SER A 135 -23.90 5.18 -17.26
N LEU A 136 -22.72 4.57 -17.41
CA LEU A 136 -22.28 3.86 -18.60
C LEU A 136 -22.32 2.32 -18.43
N SER A 137 -22.89 1.84 -17.33
CA SER A 137 -22.93 0.42 -16.99
C SER A 137 -21.55 -0.25 -17.03
N ILE A 138 -20.50 0.47 -16.63
CA ILE A 138 -19.14 -0.07 -16.58
C ILE A 138 -19.02 -0.98 -15.36
N GLU A 139 -18.61 -2.22 -15.61
CA GLU A 139 -18.45 -3.22 -14.56
C GLU A 139 -17.25 -2.94 -13.70
N THR A 140 -17.46 -3.07 -12.38
CA THR A 140 -16.40 -2.99 -11.36
C THR A 140 -16.48 -4.20 -10.43
N ASP A 141 -15.36 -4.56 -9.84
CA ASP A 141 -15.30 -5.55 -8.77
C ASP A 141 -14.50 -4.99 -7.57
N ARG A 142 -14.20 -5.86 -6.59
CA ARG A 142 -13.44 -5.45 -5.40
C ARG A 142 -12.01 -4.97 -5.69
N ARG A 143 -11.45 -5.26 -6.88
CA ARG A 143 -10.13 -4.81 -7.30
C ARG A 143 -10.18 -3.45 -7.97
N GLY A 144 -11.18 -3.22 -8.83
CA GLY A 144 -11.31 -1.98 -9.59
C GLY A 144 -12.24 -2.11 -10.77
N VAL A 145 -11.99 -1.33 -11.82
CA VAL A 145 -12.71 -1.41 -13.10
C VAL A 145 -12.27 -2.66 -13.84
N ARG A 146 -13.25 -3.48 -14.28
CA ARG A 146 -12.98 -4.67 -15.07
C ARG A 146 -12.61 -4.30 -16.51
N VAL A 147 -11.54 -4.88 -16.99
CA VAL A 147 -11.06 -4.71 -18.37
C VAL A 147 -10.71 -6.07 -18.98
N ASN A 148 -10.75 -6.13 -20.31
CA ASN A 148 -10.23 -7.26 -21.07
C ASN A 148 -8.72 -7.11 -21.33
N GLU A 149 -8.13 -8.02 -22.12
CA GLU A 149 -6.71 -8.01 -22.48
C GLU A 149 -6.27 -6.76 -23.26
N TYR A 150 -7.21 -5.98 -23.79
CA TYR A 150 -6.97 -4.73 -24.52
C TYR A 150 -7.19 -3.49 -23.63
N MET A 151 -7.36 -3.66 -22.33
CA MET A 151 -7.71 -2.60 -21.38
C MET A 151 -9.09 -1.95 -21.65
N GLN A 152 -9.93 -2.56 -22.48
CA GLN A 152 -11.28 -2.10 -22.77
C GLN A 152 -12.24 -2.55 -21.65
N THR A 153 -13.11 -1.66 -21.20
CA THR A 153 -14.13 -1.96 -20.19
C THR A 153 -15.33 -2.69 -20.80
N SER A 154 -16.36 -2.95 -20.00
CA SER A 154 -17.66 -3.45 -20.52
C SER A 154 -18.35 -2.48 -21.48
N HIS A 155 -17.96 -1.20 -21.49
CA HIS A 155 -18.45 -0.20 -22.46
C HIS A 155 -17.45 -0.11 -23.64
N PRO A 156 -17.90 -0.27 -24.92
CA PRO A 156 -17.01 -0.45 -26.07
C PRO A 156 -16.11 0.74 -26.41
N HIS A 157 -16.42 1.93 -25.94
CA HIS A 157 -15.64 3.16 -26.20
C HIS A 157 -14.91 3.68 -24.96
N VAL A 158 -14.87 2.88 -23.88
CA VAL A 158 -14.20 3.27 -22.64
C VAL A 158 -13.13 2.27 -22.27
N TYR A 159 -11.95 2.79 -21.97
CA TYR A 159 -10.77 2.03 -21.56
C TYR A 159 -10.34 2.47 -20.17
N ALA A 160 -9.68 1.59 -19.44
CA ALA A 160 -9.10 1.92 -18.13
C ALA A 160 -7.68 1.35 -18.04
N ALA A 161 -6.76 2.17 -17.52
CA ALA A 161 -5.36 1.82 -17.32
C ALA A 161 -4.84 2.33 -15.98
N GLY A 162 -3.84 1.65 -15.42
CA GLY A 162 -3.22 1.98 -14.15
C GLY A 162 -3.97 1.43 -12.95
N ASP A 163 -3.73 1.99 -11.78
CA ASP A 163 -4.22 1.50 -10.48
C ASP A 163 -5.74 1.27 -10.42
N ILE A 164 -6.50 1.96 -11.28
CA ILE A 164 -7.96 1.84 -11.32
C ILE A 164 -8.43 0.46 -11.77
N THR A 165 -7.62 -0.28 -12.53
CA THR A 165 -7.92 -1.65 -12.96
C THR A 165 -7.71 -2.67 -11.83
N GLY A 166 -6.90 -2.31 -10.82
CA GLY A 166 -6.52 -3.19 -9.73
C GLY A 166 -5.66 -4.38 -10.14
N PHE A 167 -5.14 -4.40 -11.37
CA PHE A 167 -4.26 -5.45 -11.86
C PHE A 167 -2.85 -5.30 -11.28
N SER A 168 -2.27 -4.10 -11.40
CA SER A 168 -0.97 -3.77 -10.87
C SER A 168 -0.95 -2.30 -10.46
N GLN A 169 -0.38 -1.99 -9.30
CA GLN A 169 -0.27 -0.62 -8.79
C GLN A 169 1.17 -0.11 -8.97
N LEU A 170 1.69 -0.25 -10.20
CA LEU A 170 3.05 0.11 -10.59
C LEU A 170 3.01 1.05 -11.80
N ALA A 171 3.79 2.13 -11.75
CA ALA A 171 3.80 3.15 -12.80
C ALA A 171 4.15 2.60 -14.18
N HIS A 172 5.17 1.73 -14.28
CA HIS A 172 5.56 1.13 -15.56
C HIS A 172 4.49 0.18 -16.12
N THR A 173 3.71 -0.50 -15.27
CA THR A 173 2.55 -1.29 -15.73
C THR A 173 1.47 -0.35 -16.28
N ALA A 174 1.18 0.76 -15.59
CA ALA A 174 0.19 1.73 -16.05
C ALA A 174 0.54 2.33 -17.42
N TYR A 175 1.82 2.63 -17.68
CA TYR A 175 2.29 3.04 -19.01
C TYR A 175 2.01 1.98 -20.06
N ARG A 176 2.32 0.73 -19.75
CA ARG A 176 2.11 -0.38 -20.67
C ARG A 176 0.63 -0.64 -20.95
N GLU A 177 -0.20 -0.59 -19.94
CA GLU A 177 -1.66 -0.70 -20.10
C GLU A 177 -2.20 0.43 -20.98
N GLY A 178 -1.70 1.67 -20.83
CA GLY A 178 -2.04 2.81 -21.68
C GLY A 178 -1.65 2.59 -23.15
N GLU A 179 -0.46 2.06 -23.42
CA GLU A 179 -0.01 1.70 -24.78
C GLU A 179 -0.91 0.63 -25.39
N VAL A 180 -1.25 -0.41 -24.63
CA VAL A 180 -2.16 -1.49 -25.09
C VAL A 180 -3.53 -0.89 -25.47
N ALA A 181 -4.10 -0.04 -24.63
CA ALA A 181 -5.38 0.62 -24.89
C ALA A 181 -5.34 1.44 -26.20
N VAL A 182 -4.32 2.29 -26.36
CA VAL A 182 -4.18 3.16 -27.54
C VAL A 182 -3.97 2.33 -28.81
N ASN A 183 -3.13 1.32 -28.79
CA ASN A 183 -2.90 0.44 -29.94
C ASN A 183 -4.18 -0.27 -30.36
N HIS A 184 -4.99 -0.75 -29.42
CA HIS A 184 -6.27 -1.36 -29.72
C HIS A 184 -7.25 -0.36 -30.35
N ILE A 185 -7.34 0.87 -29.84
CA ILE A 185 -8.15 1.96 -30.40
C ILE A 185 -7.76 2.25 -31.85
N LEU A 186 -6.48 2.20 -32.18
CA LEU A 186 -5.93 2.45 -33.52
C LEU A 186 -5.99 1.22 -34.43
N GLY A 187 -6.48 0.08 -33.97
CA GLY A 187 -6.50 -1.18 -34.74
C GLY A 187 -5.11 -1.76 -35.01
N LEU A 188 -4.11 -1.39 -34.19
CA LEU A 188 -2.74 -1.90 -34.31
C LEU A 188 -2.60 -3.26 -33.66
N SER A 189 -1.73 -4.10 -34.21
CA SER A 189 -1.43 -5.41 -33.62
C SER A 189 -0.63 -5.28 -32.33
N LEU A 190 -0.99 -6.07 -31.31
CA LEU A 190 -0.26 -6.17 -30.04
C LEU A 190 0.87 -7.22 -30.07
N ILE A 191 1.14 -7.82 -31.23
CA ILE A 191 2.09 -8.94 -31.40
C ILE A 191 3.53 -8.59 -31.01
N HIS A 192 3.86 -7.30 -31.02
CA HIS A 192 5.21 -6.77 -30.71
C HIS A 192 5.28 -6.01 -29.40
N ILE A 193 4.27 -6.18 -28.57
CA ILE A 193 4.19 -5.46 -27.28
C ILE A 193 4.61 -6.37 -26.14
#